data_76c6ad981b2a763793d80cdd6b96a7ff
#
_entry.id   76c6ad981b2a763793d80cdd6b96a7ff
#
_cell.length_a   1.000
_cell.length_b   1.000
_cell.length_c   1.000
_cell.angle_alpha   90.00
_cell.angle_beta   90.00
_cell.angle_gamma   90.00
#
_symmetry.space_group_name_H-M   'P 1'
#
loop_
_entity.id
_entity.type
_entity.pdbx_description
1 polymer ?
#
loop_
_entity_poly.entity_id
_entity_poly.type
_entity_poly.pdbx_seq_one_letter_code
_entity_poly.pdbx_strand_id
1 'polypeptide(L)'
;MQILKFEDLQRIKERAASSLQKGGYRAKINFHMGTCGIAAGVKKLHALVLKKMEENGIQDIKVIHSGCAGLCSREPMVTIESPGLPPVKYCDLNEEKIQEIFDRHILNGEIVDSYALVSDDGGEALPFEKIPKLQDIPFFKHQILWALRNRGLIDTGISMSPLQERPILD
;
A
#
# COMPACT_ATOMS: atom_id res chain seq x y z
N MET A 1 29.52 18.86 4.48
CA MET A 1 28.19 18.15 4.55
C MET A 1 27.13 19.22 4.63
N GLN A 2 26.31 19.39 3.59
CA GLN A 2 25.31 20.46 3.52
C GLN A 2 24.05 19.97 4.28
N ILE A 3 23.67 20.70 5.32
CA ILE A 3 22.48 20.38 6.12
C ILE A 3 21.25 20.84 5.31
N LEU A 4 20.39 19.91 4.93
CA LEU A 4 19.12 20.22 4.26
C LEU A 4 18.16 20.91 5.23
N LYS A 5 17.63 22.06 4.83
CA LYS A 5 16.59 22.77 5.56
C LYS A 5 15.20 22.22 5.18
N PHE A 6 14.20 22.49 6.01
CA PHE A 6 12.82 22.06 5.76
C PHE A 6 12.28 22.56 4.41
N GLU A 7 12.65 23.78 4.01
CA GLU A 7 12.29 24.34 2.70
C GLU A 7 12.89 23.57 1.53
N ASP A 8 14.10 23.00 1.70
CA ASP A 8 14.74 22.17 0.67
C ASP A 8 13.98 20.85 0.51
N LEU A 9 13.49 20.26 1.61
CA LEU A 9 12.64 19.06 1.58
C LEU A 9 11.32 19.33 0.89
N GLN A 10 10.67 20.48 1.14
CA GLN A 10 9.46 20.89 0.44
C GLN A 10 9.70 21.03 -1.06
N ARG A 11 10.77 21.70 -1.47
CA ARG A 11 11.13 21.81 -2.90
C ARG A 11 11.39 20.46 -3.55
N ILE A 12 12.07 19.55 -2.85
CA ILE A 12 12.27 18.17 -3.33
C ILE A 12 10.94 17.45 -3.49
N LYS A 13 10.05 17.56 -2.52
CA LYS A 13 8.69 16.98 -2.57
C LYS A 13 7.90 17.53 -3.76
N GLU A 14 7.88 18.84 -3.96
CA GLU A 14 7.17 19.48 -5.08
C GLU A 14 7.75 19.08 -6.43
N ARG A 15 9.09 19.02 -6.55
CA ARG A 15 9.75 18.52 -7.76
C ARG A 15 9.41 17.05 -8.04
N ALA A 16 9.44 16.20 -7.00
CA ALA A 16 9.06 14.80 -7.14
C ALA A 16 7.59 14.66 -7.55
N ALA A 17 6.69 15.37 -6.91
CA ALA A 17 5.26 15.38 -7.27
C ALA A 17 5.04 15.87 -8.70
N SER A 18 5.69 16.98 -9.11
CA SER A 18 5.57 17.50 -10.47
C SER A 18 6.20 16.58 -11.52
N SER A 19 7.28 15.85 -11.19
CA SER A 19 7.89 14.87 -12.10
C SER A 19 7.01 13.62 -12.26
N LEU A 20 6.29 13.24 -11.22
CA LEU A 20 5.30 12.16 -11.28
C LEU A 20 4.09 12.55 -12.15
N GLN A 21 3.65 13.81 -12.05
CA GLN A 21 2.54 14.34 -12.86
C GLN A 21 2.97 14.65 -14.31
N LYS A 22 4.22 15.09 -14.52
CA LYS A 22 4.74 15.43 -15.88
C LYS A 22 5.20 14.21 -16.68
N GLY A 23 5.16 13.02 -16.09
CA GLY A 23 5.68 11.80 -16.72
C GLY A 23 4.91 11.30 -17.96
N GLY A 24 3.79 11.92 -18.32
CA GLY A 24 3.01 11.51 -19.51
C GLY A 24 2.49 10.07 -19.47
N TYR A 25 2.51 9.44 -18.29
CA TYR A 25 2.01 8.08 -18.13
C TYR A 25 0.50 8.07 -17.89
N ARG A 26 -0.21 7.18 -18.58
CA ARG A 26 -1.62 6.87 -18.35
C ARG A 26 -1.85 6.24 -17.00
N ALA A 27 -0.95 5.37 -16.59
CA ALA A 27 -1.00 4.72 -15.31
C ALA A 27 0.40 4.32 -14.83
N LYS A 28 0.54 4.16 -13.52
CA LYS A 28 1.70 3.56 -12.87
C LYS A 28 1.26 2.33 -12.10
N ILE A 29 1.87 1.20 -12.40
CA ILE A 29 1.59 -0.08 -11.75
C ILE A 29 2.76 -0.45 -10.86
N ASN A 30 2.51 -0.60 -9.58
CA ASN A 30 3.49 -1.05 -8.60
C ASN A 30 3.20 -2.49 -8.17
N PHE A 31 4.07 -3.41 -8.54
CA PHE A 31 4.01 -4.81 -8.11
C PHE A 31 4.73 -4.97 -6.77
N HIS A 32 4.04 -5.54 -5.77
CA HIS A 32 4.62 -5.83 -4.46
C HIS A 32 5.45 -7.11 -4.54
N MET A 33 6.76 -6.99 -4.80
CA MET A 33 7.69 -8.11 -5.03
C MET A 33 8.51 -8.47 -3.78
N GLY A 34 7.92 -8.36 -2.60
CA GLY A 34 8.49 -8.97 -1.39
C GLY A 34 8.48 -10.50 -1.48
N THR A 35 9.15 -11.17 -0.55
CA THR A 35 9.24 -12.64 -0.52
C THR A 35 7.86 -13.29 -0.57
N CYS A 36 6.88 -12.76 0.17
CA CYS A 36 5.50 -13.25 0.18
C CYS A 36 4.82 -13.10 -1.19
N GLY A 37 4.96 -11.92 -1.83
CA GLY A 37 4.38 -11.66 -3.14
C GLY A 37 4.97 -12.56 -4.23
N ILE A 38 6.29 -12.78 -4.18
CA ILE A 38 6.98 -13.70 -5.10
C ILE A 38 6.49 -15.13 -4.89
N ALA A 39 6.39 -15.59 -3.63
CA ALA A 39 5.87 -16.90 -3.30
C ALA A 39 4.40 -17.08 -3.72
N ALA A 40 3.58 -16.01 -3.59
CA ALA A 40 2.20 -16.00 -4.04
C ALA A 40 2.01 -15.89 -5.57
N GLY A 41 3.09 -15.70 -6.33
CA GLY A 41 3.06 -15.74 -7.79
C GLY A 41 2.99 -14.40 -8.49
N VAL A 42 3.29 -13.28 -7.84
CA VAL A 42 3.27 -11.92 -8.43
C VAL A 42 4.11 -11.80 -9.70
N LYS A 43 5.18 -12.59 -9.84
CA LYS A 43 6.02 -12.62 -11.06
C LYS A 43 5.25 -13.05 -12.31
N LYS A 44 4.31 -14.00 -12.18
CA LYS A 44 3.45 -14.41 -13.29
C LYS A 44 2.53 -13.27 -13.71
N LEU A 45 1.93 -12.58 -12.75
CA LEU A 45 1.05 -11.43 -13.00
C LEU A 45 1.82 -10.29 -13.68
N HIS A 46 3.03 -10.02 -13.24
CA HIS A 46 3.91 -9.04 -13.85
C HIS A 46 4.21 -9.38 -15.32
N ALA A 47 4.60 -10.65 -15.60
CA ALA A 47 4.87 -11.10 -16.96
C ALA A 47 3.63 -10.98 -17.88
N LEU A 48 2.44 -11.30 -17.36
CA LEU A 48 1.18 -11.14 -18.11
C LEU A 48 0.90 -9.68 -18.46
N VAL A 49 1.11 -8.77 -17.52
CA VAL A 49 0.91 -7.33 -17.78
C VAL A 49 1.90 -6.82 -18.83
N LEU A 50 3.17 -7.19 -18.74
CA LEU A 50 4.17 -6.78 -19.73
C LEU A 50 3.82 -7.31 -21.13
N LYS A 51 3.43 -8.60 -21.22
CA LYS A 51 3.00 -9.21 -22.47
C LYS A 51 1.79 -8.48 -23.05
N LYS A 52 0.80 -8.15 -22.23
CA LYS A 52 -0.41 -7.42 -22.66
C LYS A 52 -0.09 -6.00 -23.12
N MET A 53 0.87 -5.32 -22.48
CA MET A 53 1.37 -4.02 -22.92
C MET A 53 2.04 -4.11 -24.29
N GLU A 54 2.87 -5.13 -24.52
CA GLU A 54 3.57 -5.38 -25.78
C GLU A 54 2.59 -5.69 -26.91
N GLU A 55 1.64 -6.63 -26.69
CA GLU A 55 0.61 -7.03 -27.65
C GLU A 55 -0.28 -5.86 -28.09
N ASN A 56 -0.54 -4.91 -27.19
CA ASN A 56 -1.37 -3.74 -27.48
C ASN A 56 -0.56 -2.48 -27.86
N GLY A 57 0.78 -2.58 -27.94
CA GLY A 57 1.66 -1.45 -28.27
C GLY A 57 1.62 -0.30 -27.25
N ILE A 58 1.30 -0.59 -25.98
CA ILE A 58 1.12 0.39 -24.92
C ILE A 58 2.48 0.73 -24.30
N GLN A 59 2.90 1.99 -24.40
CA GLN A 59 4.17 2.48 -23.86
C GLN A 59 4.00 3.53 -22.74
N ASP A 60 2.79 3.98 -22.53
CA ASP A 60 2.44 5.05 -21.58
C ASP A 60 2.04 4.53 -20.20
N ILE A 61 2.48 3.31 -19.85
CA ILE A 61 2.31 2.72 -18.51
C ILE A 61 3.68 2.55 -17.85
N LYS A 62 3.82 3.08 -16.65
CA LYS A 62 5.04 2.91 -15.86
C LYS A 62 4.90 1.70 -14.93
N VAL A 63 5.72 0.67 -15.15
CA VAL A 63 5.80 -0.49 -14.25
C VAL A 63 6.94 -0.30 -13.26
N ILE A 64 6.64 -0.44 -11.98
CA ILE A 64 7.60 -0.35 -10.88
C ILE A 64 7.44 -1.53 -9.92
N HIS A 65 8.44 -1.75 -9.09
CA HIS A 65 8.46 -2.80 -8.08
C HIS A 65 8.73 -2.21 -6.71
N SER A 66 8.04 -2.73 -5.70
CA SER A 66 8.30 -2.40 -4.30
C SER A 66 8.44 -3.67 -3.46
N GLY A 67 8.85 -3.50 -2.21
CA GLY A 67 8.83 -4.57 -1.21
C GLY A 67 7.41 -4.94 -0.77
N CYS A 68 7.32 -5.78 0.24
CA CYS A 68 6.06 -6.19 0.83
C CYS A 68 5.29 -5.00 1.44
N ALA A 69 3.98 -4.96 1.23
CA ALA A 69 3.11 -3.96 1.84
C ALA A 69 2.74 -4.26 3.31
N GLY A 70 3.28 -5.34 3.90
CA GLY A 70 2.97 -5.77 5.25
C GLY A 70 1.72 -6.64 5.38
N LEU A 71 1.00 -6.88 4.28
CA LEU A 71 -0.23 -7.66 4.22
C LEU A 71 -0.02 -8.99 3.50
N CYS A 72 0.91 -9.81 4.02
CA CYS A 72 1.35 -11.03 3.38
C CYS A 72 0.23 -12.06 3.11
N SER A 73 -0.83 -12.05 3.93
CA SER A 73 -2.01 -12.92 3.75
C SER A 73 -2.88 -12.52 2.56
N ARG A 74 -2.66 -11.35 1.98
CA ARG A 74 -3.46 -10.78 0.88
C ARG A 74 -2.68 -10.73 -0.44
N GLU A 75 -1.49 -11.31 -0.47
CA GLU A 75 -0.67 -11.39 -1.69
C GLU A 75 -1.25 -12.45 -2.67
N PRO A 76 -1.09 -12.28 -3.99
CA PRO A 76 -0.35 -11.23 -4.69
C PRO A 76 -1.09 -9.90 -4.73
N MET A 77 -0.33 -8.81 -4.64
CA MET A 77 -0.87 -7.46 -4.60
C MET A 77 -0.22 -6.55 -5.64
N VAL A 78 -1.02 -5.60 -6.15
CA VAL A 78 -0.54 -4.47 -6.96
C VAL A 78 -1.18 -3.17 -6.50
N THR A 79 -0.46 -2.06 -6.66
CA THR A 79 -1.02 -0.72 -6.48
C THR A 79 -1.02 -0.02 -7.83
N ILE A 80 -2.15 0.55 -8.21
CA ILE A 80 -2.31 1.31 -9.45
C ILE A 80 -2.54 2.78 -9.11
N GLU A 81 -1.76 3.64 -9.75
CA GLU A 81 -1.89 5.08 -9.68
C GLU A 81 -2.24 5.59 -11.09
N SER A 82 -3.39 6.21 -11.24
CA SER A 82 -3.86 6.81 -12.50
C SER A 82 -4.12 8.30 -12.29
N PRO A 83 -3.82 9.17 -13.27
CA PRO A 83 -4.09 10.60 -13.15
C PRO A 83 -5.57 10.87 -12.91
N GLY A 84 -5.88 11.69 -11.90
CA GLY A 84 -7.25 12.03 -11.55
C GLY A 84 -8.00 11.00 -10.71
N LEU A 85 -7.40 9.85 -10.42
CA LEU A 85 -7.95 8.84 -9.52
C LEU A 85 -7.03 8.65 -8.30
N PRO A 86 -7.59 8.28 -7.15
CA PRO A 86 -6.78 7.91 -6.00
C PRO A 86 -5.98 6.63 -6.29
N PRO A 87 -4.79 6.46 -5.68
CA PRO A 87 -4.07 5.21 -5.75
C PRO A 87 -4.89 4.05 -5.19
N VAL A 88 -5.08 3.01 -5.98
CA VAL A 88 -5.87 1.83 -5.58
C VAL A 88 -4.97 0.62 -5.41
N LYS A 89 -5.08 -0.04 -4.26
CA LYS A 89 -4.37 -1.26 -3.96
C LYS A 89 -5.30 -2.45 -4.14
N TYR A 90 -4.93 -3.37 -5.02
CA TYR A 90 -5.63 -4.62 -5.32
C TYR A 90 -4.93 -5.79 -4.65
N CYS A 91 -5.69 -6.77 -4.18
CA CYS A 91 -5.18 -7.92 -3.42
C CYS A 91 -5.80 -9.25 -3.88
N ASP A 92 -5.23 -10.36 -3.40
CA ASP A 92 -5.67 -11.73 -3.73
C ASP A 92 -5.80 -11.95 -5.24
N LEU A 93 -4.80 -11.46 -5.98
CA LEU A 93 -4.84 -11.42 -7.43
C LEU A 93 -4.51 -12.77 -8.05
N ASN A 94 -5.20 -13.08 -9.13
CA ASN A 94 -4.89 -14.16 -10.05
C ASN A 94 -4.78 -13.62 -11.47
N GLU A 95 -4.55 -14.49 -12.44
CA GLU A 95 -4.37 -14.12 -13.84
C GLU A 95 -5.62 -13.45 -14.45
N GLU A 96 -6.80 -13.93 -14.09
CA GLU A 96 -8.08 -13.37 -14.58
C GLU A 96 -8.33 -11.98 -14.02
N LYS A 97 -8.15 -11.81 -12.71
CA LYS A 97 -8.36 -10.52 -12.01
C LYS A 97 -7.40 -9.44 -12.53
N ILE A 98 -6.11 -9.77 -12.72
CA ILE A 98 -5.16 -8.77 -13.21
C ILE A 98 -5.46 -8.35 -14.66
N GLN A 99 -6.01 -9.24 -15.47
CA GLN A 99 -6.45 -8.91 -16.82
C GLN A 99 -7.67 -7.98 -16.80
N GLU A 100 -8.66 -8.27 -15.97
CA GLU A 100 -9.83 -7.40 -15.78
C GLU A 100 -9.44 -6.02 -15.25
N ILE A 101 -8.56 -5.96 -14.25
CA ILE A 101 -8.03 -4.70 -13.72
C ILE A 101 -7.28 -3.92 -14.80
N PHE A 102 -6.49 -4.61 -15.62
CA PHE A 102 -5.78 -3.96 -16.73
C PHE A 102 -6.76 -3.32 -17.71
N ASP A 103 -7.78 -4.05 -18.14
CA ASP A 103 -8.74 -3.57 -19.13
C ASP A 103 -9.65 -2.47 -18.56
N ARG A 104 -10.15 -2.62 -17.35
CA ARG A 104 -11.07 -1.66 -16.75
C ARG A 104 -10.37 -0.47 -16.12
N HIS A 105 -9.41 -0.70 -15.22
CA HIS A 105 -8.79 0.41 -14.48
C HIS A 105 -7.71 1.11 -15.29
N ILE A 106 -6.80 0.35 -15.93
CA ILE A 106 -5.65 0.95 -16.58
C ILE A 106 -6.02 1.56 -17.94
N LEU A 107 -6.84 0.86 -18.75
CA LEU A 107 -7.23 1.35 -20.05
C LEU A 107 -8.41 2.33 -20.00
N ASN A 108 -9.40 2.04 -19.17
CA ASN A 108 -10.67 2.80 -19.15
C ASN A 108 -10.82 3.72 -17.92
N GLY A 109 -9.92 3.65 -16.92
CA GLY A 109 -9.99 4.48 -15.71
C GLY A 109 -11.09 4.06 -14.74
N GLU A 110 -11.68 2.87 -14.90
CA GLU A 110 -12.74 2.36 -14.06
C GLU A 110 -12.19 1.47 -12.94
N ILE A 111 -12.34 1.89 -11.69
CA ILE A 111 -11.87 1.11 -10.52
C ILE A 111 -12.69 -0.18 -10.40
N VAL A 112 -12.02 -1.31 -10.16
CA VAL A 112 -12.66 -2.60 -9.91
C VAL A 112 -12.79 -2.83 -8.40
N ASP A 113 -13.85 -2.28 -7.82
CA ASP A 113 -14.05 -2.25 -6.37
C ASP A 113 -14.02 -3.63 -5.72
N SER A 114 -14.50 -4.65 -6.42
CA SER A 114 -14.55 -6.04 -5.91
C SER A 114 -13.19 -6.64 -5.57
N TYR A 115 -12.10 -6.10 -6.13
CA TYR A 115 -10.72 -6.55 -5.89
C TYR A 115 -9.88 -5.53 -5.13
N ALA A 116 -10.41 -4.34 -4.91
CA ALA A 116 -9.71 -3.28 -4.22
C ALA A 116 -9.67 -3.53 -2.71
N LEU A 117 -8.49 -3.37 -2.11
CA LEU A 117 -8.29 -3.44 -0.67
C LEU A 117 -8.55 -2.09 -0.01
N VAL A 118 -7.96 -1.03 -0.58
CA VAL A 118 -8.06 0.36 -0.09
C VAL A 118 -7.82 1.31 -1.26
N SER A 119 -8.56 2.41 -1.30
CA SER A 119 -8.18 3.61 -2.05
C SER A 119 -7.55 4.63 -1.09
N ASP A 120 -6.51 5.32 -1.52
CA ASP A 120 -5.68 6.19 -0.67
C ASP A 120 -6.19 7.65 -0.65
N ASP A 121 -7.47 7.85 -0.94
CA ASP A 121 -8.13 9.17 -1.05
C ASP A 121 -8.63 9.73 0.28
N GLY A 122 -8.33 9.03 1.41
CA GLY A 122 -8.89 9.39 2.71
C GLY A 122 -10.40 9.21 2.82
N GLY A 123 -11.03 8.68 1.76
CA GLY A 123 -12.43 8.32 1.72
C GLY A 123 -12.76 7.11 2.60
N GLU A 124 -14.03 6.89 2.83
CA GLU A 124 -14.51 5.73 3.58
C GLU A 124 -13.93 4.46 2.96
N ALA A 125 -13.35 3.61 3.82
CA ALA A 125 -12.93 2.28 3.40
C ALA A 125 -14.10 1.63 2.66
N LEU A 126 -13.82 1.15 1.43
CA LEU A 126 -14.78 0.33 0.68
C LEU A 126 -15.43 -0.68 1.64
N PRO A 127 -16.68 -1.08 1.45
CA PRO A 127 -17.49 -1.77 2.45
C PRO A 127 -17.00 -3.20 2.74
N PHE A 128 -15.75 -3.31 3.10
CA PHE A 128 -15.33 -4.38 3.97
C PHE A 128 -15.95 -4.08 5.33
N GLU A 129 -16.66 -5.03 5.89
CA GLU A 129 -17.04 -5.05 7.30
C GLU A 129 -15.97 -4.33 8.09
N LYS A 130 -16.31 -3.30 8.83
CA LYS A 130 -15.40 -2.41 9.57
C LYS A 130 -14.22 -3.19 10.09
N ILE A 131 -13.12 -3.17 9.36
CA ILE A 131 -11.87 -3.75 9.88
C ILE A 131 -11.58 -2.94 11.13
N PRO A 132 -11.65 -3.53 12.32
CA PRO A 132 -11.43 -2.80 13.54
C PRO A 132 -10.05 -2.13 13.41
N LYS A 133 -9.96 -0.84 13.74
CA LYS A 133 -8.66 -0.17 13.76
C LYS A 133 -7.73 -1.00 14.64
N LEU A 134 -6.46 -1.08 14.28
CA LEU A 134 -5.47 -1.87 15.02
C LEU A 134 -5.55 -1.62 16.54
N GLN A 135 -5.81 -0.37 16.93
CA GLN A 135 -6.01 0.07 18.31
C GLN A 135 -7.26 -0.48 18.98
N ASP A 136 -8.26 -0.93 18.23
CA ASP A 136 -9.53 -1.44 18.74
C ASP A 136 -9.49 -2.97 18.92
N ILE A 137 -8.46 -3.63 18.40
CA ILE A 137 -8.23 -5.07 18.60
C ILE A 137 -7.64 -5.26 20.00
N PRO A 138 -8.29 -6.02 20.89
CA PRO A 138 -7.84 -6.18 22.28
C PRO A 138 -6.38 -6.59 22.42
N PHE A 139 -5.89 -7.45 21.54
CA PHE A 139 -4.50 -7.90 21.51
C PHE A 139 -3.50 -6.76 21.24
N PHE A 140 -3.78 -5.88 20.29
CA PHE A 140 -2.87 -4.79 19.93
C PHE A 140 -3.04 -3.56 20.82
N LYS A 141 -4.19 -3.36 21.43
CA LYS A 141 -4.46 -2.23 22.31
C LYS A 141 -3.42 -2.09 23.41
N HIS A 142 -3.06 -3.18 24.06
CA HIS A 142 -2.05 -3.17 25.11
C HIS A 142 -0.62 -2.99 24.57
N GLN A 143 -0.30 -3.58 23.42
CA GLN A 143 1.02 -3.47 22.80
C GLN A 143 1.31 -2.06 22.29
N ILE A 144 0.34 -1.42 21.63
CA ILE A 144 0.49 -0.06 21.12
C ILE A 144 0.66 0.92 22.28
N LEU A 145 -0.16 0.83 23.32
CA LEU A 145 -0.06 1.67 24.51
C LEU A 145 1.30 1.50 25.20
N TRP A 146 1.77 0.27 25.33
CA TRP A 146 3.07 -0.02 25.91
C TRP A 146 4.24 0.55 25.09
N ALA A 147 4.23 0.37 23.79
CA ALA A 147 5.26 0.89 22.89
C ALA A 147 5.30 2.42 22.87
N LEU A 148 4.15 3.08 22.82
CA LEU A 148 4.04 4.55 22.83
C LEU A 148 4.50 5.14 24.16
N ARG A 149 4.16 4.48 25.26
CA ARG A 149 4.59 4.89 26.61
C ARG A 149 6.10 4.78 26.79
N ASN A 150 6.71 3.66 26.41
CA ASN A 150 8.15 3.46 26.51
C ASN A 150 8.96 4.44 25.66
N ARG A 151 8.36 5.03 24.63
CA ARG A 151 8.97 6.08 23.80
C ARG A 151 8.71 7.49 24.34
N GLY A 152 8.05 7.63 25.47
CA GLY A 152 7.69 8.94 26.03
C GLY A 152 6.70 9.74 25.17
N LEU A 153 6.02 9.09 24.23
CA LEU A 153 5.10 9.74 23.29
C LEU A 153 3.70 9.96 23.88
N ILE A 154 3.36 9.24 24.94
CA ILE A 154 2.08 9.40 25.66
C ILE A 154 2.36 9.36 27.17
N ASP A 155 2.05 10.43 27.83
CA ASP A 155 1.88 10.44 29.31
C ASP A 155 0.42 10.07 29.59
N THR A 156 0.18 8.80 29.93
CA THR A 156 -1.17 8.29 30.09
C THR A 156 -1.72 8.51 31.50
N GLY A 157 -0.90 9.00 32.46
CA GLY A 157 -1.29 9.09 33.87
C GLY A 157 -1.72 7.74 34.49
N ILE A 158 -1.68 6.65 33.73
CA ILE A 158 -2.07 5.33 34.18
C ILE A 158 -0.90 4.71 34.92
N SER A 159 -1.09 4.44 36.22
CA SER A 159 -0.12 3.73 37.04
C SER A 159 0.23 2.37 36.45
N MET A 160 1.52 2.03 36.44
CA MET A 160 2.05 0.76 35.89
C MET A 160 1.85 -0.45 36.80
N SER A 161 1.20 -0.28 37.95
CA SER A 161 1.13 -1.32 38.98
C SER A 161 0.60 -2.70 38.53
N PRO A 162 -0.29 -2.86 37.55
CA PRO A 162 -0.76 -4.20 37.20
C PRO A 162 0.15 -5.00 36.23
N LEU A 163 1.14 -4.37 35.58
CA LEU A 163 1.97 -5.05 34.58
C LEU A 163 3.36 -5.47 35.09
N GLN A 164 3.80 -4.91 36.24
CA GLN A 164 5.07 -5.29 36.86
C GLN A 164 5.01 -6.63 37.61
N GLU A 165 3.82 -7.13 37.89
CA GLU A 165 3.62 -8.33 38.73
C GLU A 165 3.33 -9.62 37.95
N ARG A 166 3.38 -9.59 36.61
CA ARG A 166 3.27 -10.83 35.85
C ARG A 166 4.66 -11.47 35.71
N PRO A 167 4.88 -12.64 36.36
CA PRO A 167 6.10 -13.40 36.10
C PRO A 167 6.15 -13.75 34.60
N ILE A 168 7.32 -13.58 34.01
CA ILE A 168 7.66 -14.17 32.74
C ILE A 168 7.50 -15.67 32.96
N LEU A 169 6.53 -16.26 32.27
CA LEU A 169 6.40 -17.71 32.28
C LEU A 169 7.57 -18.23 31.48
N ASP A 170 8.42 -19.01 32.15
CA ASP A 170 9.51 -19.79 31.58
C ASP A 170 9.02 -20.77 30.52
#